data_68bd7a6be056315531adbb75ae452321
#
_entry.id   68bd7a6be056315531adbb75ae452321
#
_cell.length_a   1.000
_cell.length_b   1.000
_cell.length_c   1.000
_cell.angle_alpha   90.00
_cell.angle_beta   90.00
_cell.angle_gamma   90.00
#
_symmetry.space_group_name_H-M   'P 1'
#
loop_
_entity.id
_entity.type
_entity.pdbx_description
1 polymer ?
#
loop_
_entity_poly.entity_id
_entity_poly.type
_entity_poly.pdbx_seq_one_letter_code
_entity_poly.pdbx_strand_id
1 'polypeptide(L)'
;MTPIQNAQQIFNKQHKNLPEITVYAPGRVNIIGEHTDYNDGFVMPCAINFGTAVSGTKRDDHIWNVYAADLDETDEFSLNVEIPKSEHKWANYVRGVVKFIQERYPHFQQGANLVISGNVPLSSGLSSSAALEVAVGKFCQQLGDLPLSQTDIALNGQKAENQFVGANCGNMDQLISALGQENHLLMIDCRSLETTPTPVPQDVAVIIVNSNVPHDLVTGEYNTRRQQCEDAAKFFGVKALRDVSVEQFRKREAELTALSPLAAKRARHVVTENQRVLDAVEALRKNDLTRLGELMGESHDSMRDDFEITVPQIDYLVELAQLVIGKSGGARMTGGGFGGCIVALAPHDKVDAVRKIIADNYEKTTGIKETFYVCTASQGVRVI
;
A
#
# COMPACT_ATOMS: atom_id res chain seq x y z
N MET A 1 -22.47 0.67 7.96
CA MET A 1 -21.87 1.69 8.85
C MET A 1 -20.46 1.93 8.34
N THR A 2 -20.01 3.17 8.21
CA THR A 2 -18.63 3.46 7.81
C THR A 2 -17.67 3.23 8.99
N PRO A 3 -16.36 3.01 8.77
CA PRO A 3 -15.39 2.91 9.86
C PRO A 3 -15.43 4.11 10.82
N ILE A 4 -15.61 5.32 10.29
CA ILE A 4 -15.75 6.55 11.08
C ILE A 4 -16.94 6.46 12.03
N GLN A 5 -18.12 6.15 11.49
CA GLN A 5 -19.33 6.02 12.30
C GLN A 5 -19.21 4.91 13.34
N ASN A 6 -18.60 3.78 12.97
CA ASN A 6 -18.40 2.65 13.87
C ASN A 6 -17.48 3.01 15.03
N ALA A 7 -16.30 3.58 14.74
CA ALA A 7 -15.36 4.00 15.76
C ALA A 7 -15.95 5.02 16.74
N GLN A 8 -16.64 6.06 16.24
CA GLN A 8 -17.30 7.07 17.07
C GLN A 8 -18.42 6.50 17.93
N GLN A 9 -19.25 5.62 17.37
CA GLN A 9 -20.37 5.02 18.10
C GLN A 9 -19.88 4.09 19.22
N ILE A 10 -18.88 3.26 18.94
CA ILE A 10 -18.30 2.35 19.93
C ILE A 10 -17.58 3.16 21.02
N PHE A 11 -16.82 4.20 20.65
CA PHE A 11 -16.18 5.09 21.61
C PHE A 11 -17.21 5.70 22.58
N ASN A 12 -18.30 6.26 22.04
CA ASN A 12 -19.36 6.83 22.86
C ASN A 12 -20.02 5.78 23.77
N LYS A 13 -20.24 4.56 23.27
CA LYS A 13 -20.80 3.46 24.08
C LYS A 13 -19.89 3.08 25.26
N GLN A 14 -18.56 3.02 25.05
CA GLN A 14 -17.61 2.63 26.09
C GLN A 14 -17.34 3.75 27.09
N HIS A 15 -17.13 4.97 26.62
CA HIS A 15 -16.69 6.09 27.45
C HIS A 15 -17.79 7.07 27.85
N LYS A 16 -19.03 6.91 27.35
CA LYS A 16 -20.22 7.76 27.64
C LYS A 16 -20.06 9.23 27.23
N ASN A 17 -19.10 9.53 26.35
CA ASN A 17 -18.85 10.85 25.76
C ASN A 17 -18.44 10.70 24.28
N LEU A 18 -18.49 11.78 23.53
CA LEU A 18 -18.01 11.80 22.15
C LEU A 18 -16.48 11.84 22.13
N PRO A 19 -15.83 11.24 21.09
CA PRO A 19 -14.39 11.40 20.91
C PRO A 19 -14.04 12.87 20.61
N GLU A 20 -12.93 13.36 21.15
CA GLU A 20 -12.42 14.71 20.87
C GLU A 20 -11.74 14.78 19.50
N ILE A 21 -11.11 13.69 19.10
CA ILE A 21 -10.37 13.58 17.85
C ILE A 21 -10.86 12.34 17.10
N THR A 22 -11.21 12.52 15.83
CA THR A 22 -11.45 11.42 14.89
C THR A 22 -10.59 11.64 13.67
N VAL A 23 -9.84 10.63 13.27
CA VAL A 23 -8.96 10.63 12.10
C VAL A 23 -9.36 9.49 11.18
N TYR A 24 -9.22 9.69 9.89
CA TYR A 24 -9.38 8.63 8.90
C TYR A 24 -8.18 8.60 7.96
N ALA A 25 -7.61 7.43 7.72
CA ALA A 25 -6.57 7.21 6.72
C ALA A 25 -6.98 6.07 5.77
N PRO A 26 -6.81 6.24 4.46
CA PRO A 26 -7.18 5.25 3.45
C PRO A 26 -6.14 4.13 3.32
N GLY A 27 -6.58 2.96 2.86
CA GLY A 27 -5.72 1.99 2.20
C GLY A 27 -5.35 2.45 0.79
N ARG A 28 -4.66 1.59 0.03
CA ARG A 28 -4.18 1.93 -1.31
C ARG A 28 -4.23 0.75 -2.28
N VAL A 29 -4.23 1.09 -3.54
CA VAL A 29 -3.84 0.18 -4.63
C VAL A 29 -2.72 0.80 -5.44
N ASN A 30 -1.79 0.00 -5.94
CA ASN A 30 -0.73 0.50 -6.82
C ASN A 30 -1.07 0.20 -8.28
N ILE A 31 -1.12 1.23 -9.12
CA ILE A 31 -1.48 1.09 -10.53
C ILE A 31 -0.30 0.57 -11.35
N ILE A 32 0.92 1.05 -11.06
CA ILE A 32 2.17 0.62 -11.68
C ILE A 32 3.36 1.04 -10.82
N GLY A 33 4.50 0.35 -10.92
CA GLY A 33 5.68 0.60 -10.09
C GLY A 33 5.76 -0.37 -8.90
N GLU A 34 5.55 -1.67 -9.13
CA GLU A 34 5.64 -2.67 -8.08
C GLU A 34 7.10 -2.99 -7.74
N HIS A 35 7.40 -3.09 -6.44
CA HIS A 35 8.74 -3.39 -5.90
C HIS A 35 9.86 -2.40 -6.28
N THR A 36 9.50 -1.19 -6.67
CA THR A 36 10.46 -0.13 -6.98
C THR A 36 10.73 0.82 -5.82
N ASP A 37 9.84 0.90 -4.83
CA ASP A 37 9.89 1.82 -3.70
C ASP A 37 11.12 1.62 -2.81
N TYR A 38 11.45 0.40 -2.42
CA TYR A 38 12.68 0.10 -1.67
C TYR A 38 13.95 0.08 -2.53
N ASN A 39 13.83 0.32 -3.84
CA ASN A 39 14.91 0.56 -4.79
C ASN A 39 15.09 2.06 -5.09
N ASP A 40 14.60 2.95 -4.24
CA ASP A 40 14.59 4.41 -4.43
C ASP A 40 13.86 4.83 -5.73
N GLY A 41 12.98 3.99 -6.26
CA GLY A 41 12.34 4.15 -7.58
C GLY A 41 11.09 5.01 -7.59
N PHE A 42 10.33 4.85 -8.66
CA PHE A 42 9.05 5.52 -8.87
C PHE A 42 7.90 4.54 -8.68
N VAL A 43 6.80 5.02 -8.11
CA VAL A 43 5.53 4.30 -7.95
C VAL A 43 4.37 5.19 -8.36
N MET A 44 3.22 4.60 -8.73
CA MET A 44 2.02 5.37 -9.05
C MET A 44 0.78 4.73 -8.41
N PRO A 45 0.65 4.80 -7.08
CA PRO A 45 -0.53 4.34 -6.36
C PRO A 45 -1.68 5.34 -6.40
N CYS A 46 -2.86 4.88 -5.94
CA CYS A 46 -3.92 5.75 -5.45
C CYS A 46 -4.43 5.30 -4.08
N ALA A 47 -4.80 6.26 -3.25
CA ALA A 47 -5.58 6.01 -2.05
C ALA A 47 -6.99 5.55 -2.45
N ILE A 48 -7.56 4.60 -1.72
CA ILE A 48 -8.88 4.04 -2.04
C ILE A 48 -9.92 4.41 -0.98
N ASN A 49 -11.19 4.24 -1.31
CA ASN A 49 -12.32 4.53 -0.41
C ASN A 49 -12.53 3.51 0.72
N PHE A 50 -11.60 2.58 0.92
CA PHE A 50 -11.47 1.74 2.11
C PHE A 50 -10.37 2.29 3.01
N GLY A 51 -10.53 2.24 4.33
CA GLY A 51 -9.52 2.78 5.24
C GLY A 51 -9.80 2.47 6.70
N THR A 52 -8.99 3.08 7.57
CA THR A 52 -9.03 2.93 9.01
C THR A 52 -9.38 4.26 9.68
N ALA A 53 -10.33 4.22 10.58
CA ALA A 53 -10.70 5.33 11.47
C ALA A 53 -10.12 5.10 12.87
N VAL A 54 -9.60 6.15 13.47
CA VAL A 54 -9.17 6.22 14.86
C VAL A 54 -9.95 7.32 15.54
N SER A 55 -10.75 6.99 16.55
CA SER A 55 -11.52 7.94 17.35
C SER A 55 -11.08 7.87 18.80
N GLY A 56 -10.82 9.01 19.42
CA GLY A 56 -10.32 8.99 20.79
C GLY A 56 -10.36 10.33 21.51
N THR A 57 -9.90 10.29 22.76
CA THR A 57 -9.74 11.45 23.62
C THR A 57 -8.45 11.32 24.42
N LYS A 58 -7.91 12.46 24.87
CA LYS A 58 -6.78 12.49 25.79
C LYS A 58 -7.15 11.94 27.17
N ARG A 59 -6.14 11.49 27.89
CA ARG A 59 -6.19 11.11 29.30
C ARG A 59 -5.28 12.02 30.12
N ASP A 60 -5.54 12.13 31.40
CA ASP A 60 -4.71 12.90 32.32
C ASP A 60 -3.49 12.11 32.87
N ASP A 61 -3.35 10.85 32.43
CA ASP A 61 -2.22 9.98 32.71
C ASP A 61 -1.39 9.70 31.44
N HIS A 62 -0.45 8.76 31.52
CA HIS A 62 0.44 8.37 30.42
C HIS A 62 0.03 7.04 29.76
N ILE A 63 -1.18 6.55 30.00
CA ILE A 63 -1.67 5.26 29.54
C ILE A 63 -2.36 5.42 28.20
N TRP A 64 -2.01 4.56 27.26
CA TRP A 64 -2.74 4.34 26.01
C TRP A 64 -3.60 3.10 26.17
N ASN A 65 -4.91 3.27 26.09
CA ASN A 65 -5.88 2.18 26.04
C ASN A 65 -6.53 2.16 24.65
N VAL A 66 -6.31 1.08 23.92
CA VAL A 66 -6.65 0.98 22.49
C VAL A 66 -7.57 -0.22 22.25
N TYR A 67 -8.77 0.03 21.77
CA TYR A 67 -9.72 -1.01 21.40
C TYR A 67 -9.83 -1.15 19.88
N ALA A 68 -9.54 -2.33 19.35
CA ALA A 68 -9.72 -2.69 17.94
C ALA A 68 -11.13 -3.27 17.73
N ALA A 69 -12.05 -2.44 17.27
CA ALA A 69 -13.47 -2.77 17.20
C ALA A 69 -13.80 -3.96 16.29
N ASP A 70 -13.05 -4.13 15.21
CA ASP A 70 -13.28 -5.18 14.21
C ASP A 70 -12.72 -6.55 14.64
N LEU A 71 -11.86 -6.56 15.68
CA LEU A 71 -11.25 -7.76 16.26
C LEU A 71 -11.81 -8.09 17.64
N ASP A 72 -12.54 -7.17 18.27
CA ASP A 72 -13.01 -7.23 19.66
C ASP A 72 -11.84 -7.45 20.66
N GLU A 73 -10.71 -6.77 20.41
CA GLU A 73 -9.49 -6.88 21.20
C GLU A 73 -9.06 -5.54 21.78
N THR A 74 -8.45 -5.56 22.96
CA THR A 74 -7.91 -4.39 23.66
C THR A 74 -6.42 -4.53 23.87
N ASP A 75 -5.68 -3.45 23.72
CA ASP A 75 -4.27 -3.34 24.03
C ASP A 75 -4.01 -2.12 24.93
N GLU A 76 -3.13 -2.27 25.92
CA GLU A 76 -2.77 -1.19 26.85
C GLU A 76 -1.26 -1.10 27.01
N PHE A 77 -0.74 0.15 27.02
CA PHE A 77 0.67 0.42 27.30
C PHE A 77 0.86 1.80 27.89
N SER A 78 2.03 2.03 28.50
CA SER A 78 2.38 3.29 29.16
C SER A 78 3.52 3.99 28.45
N LEU A 79 3.46 5.33 28.37
CA LEU A 79 4.54 6.18 27.86
C LEU A 79 5.65 6.45 28.88
N ASN A 80 5.46 6.10 30.15
CA ASN A 80 6.45 6.31 31.23
C ASN A 80 7.57 5.25 31.24
N VAL A 81 7.43 4.21 30.45
CA VAL A 81 8.39 3.11 30.33
C VAL A 81 8.68 2.84 28.88
N GLU A 82 9.74 2.09 28.59
CA GLU A 82 9.99 1.64 27.23
C GLU A 82 8.76 0.84 26.73
N ILE A 83 8.27 1.20 25.55
CA ILE A 83 7.10 0.56 24.95
C ILE A 83 7.51 -0.83 24.41
N PRO A 84 7.05 -1.93 25.04
CA PRO A 84 7.38 -3.28 24.58
C PRO A 84 6.49 -3.70 23.43
N LYS A 85 6.85 -4.79 22.73
CA LYS A 85 5.95 -5.44 21.78
C LYS A 85 4.75 -6.04 22.52
N SER A 86 3.59 -5.99 21.87
CA SER A 86 2.36 -6.68 22.29
C SER A 86 2.32 -8.10 21.71
N GLU A 87 1.60 -9.01 22.35
CA GLU A 87 1.23 -10.31 21.81
C GLU A 87 0.21 -10.17 20.67
N HIS A 88 -0.63 -9.12 20.69
CA HIS A 88 -1.53 -8.77 19.62
C HIS A 88 -0.76 -8.14 18.46
N LYS A 89 -0.69 -8.83 17.32
CA LYS A 89 0.09 -8.37 16.15
C LYS A 89 -0.31 -6.97 15.68
N TRP A 90 -1.63 -6.68 15.64
CA TRP A 90 -2.15 -5.39 15.19
C TRP A 90 -1.69 -4.24 16.10
N ALA A 91 -1.59 -4.47 17.41
CA ALA A 91 -1.20 -3.45 18.37
C ALA A 91 0.25 -3.01 18.19
N ASN A 92 1.12 -3.84 17.60
CA ASN A 92 2.51 -3.48 17.35
C ASN A 92 2.67 -2.35 16.32
N TYR A 93 1.73 -2.18 15.40
CA TYR A 93 1.69 -1.03 14.50
C TYR A 93 1.40 0.26 15.28
N VAL A 94 0.43 0.23 16.19
CA VAL A 94 0.10 1.36 17.07
C VAL A 94 1.27 1.72 17.98
N ARG A 95 1.79 0.72 18.71
CA ARG A 95 2.91 0.88 19.65
C ARG A 95 4.16 1.40 18.96
N GLY A 96 4.49 0.88 17.77
CA GLY A 96 5.64 1.32 16.97
C GLY A 96 5.53 2.78 16.56
N VAL A 97 4.37 3.20 16.06
CA VAL A 97 4.11 4.60 15.68
C VAL A 97 4.27 5.52 16.87
N VAL A 98 3.64 5.21 18.00
CA VAL A 98 3.70 6.03 19.22
C VAL A 98 5.12 6.09 19.79
N LYS A 99 5.84 4.95 19.84
CA LYS A 99 7.24 4.87 20.28
C LYS A 99 8.13 5.83 19.50
N PHE A 100 8.09 5.79 18.17
CA PHE A 100 8.97 6.62 17.36
C PHE A 100 8.57 8.09 17.33
N ILE A 101 7.29 8.42 17.55
CA ILE A 101 6.86 9.80 17.82
C ILE A 101 7.43 10.28 19.17
N GLN A 102 7.35 9.47 20.23
CA GLN A 102 7.90 9.80 21.53
C GLN A 102 9.42 9.96 21.50
N GLU A 103 10.14 9.11 20.75
CA GLU A 103 11.59 9.27 20.56
C GLU A 103 11.95 10.61 19.88
N ARG A 104 11.17 11.02 18.87
CA ARG A 104 11.37 12.30 18.18
C ARG A 104 10.93 13.51 19.00
N TYR A 105 9.89 13.34 19.80
CA TYR A 105 9.29 14.37 20.65
C TYR A 105 9.18 13.87 22.10
N PRO A 106 10.28 13.95 22.91
CA PRO A 106 10.28 13.42 24.27
C PRO A 106 9.27 14.06 25.22
N HIS A 107 8.76 15.24 24.87
CA HIS A 107 7.68 15.92 25.61
C HIS A 107 6.29 15.36 25.31
N PHE A 108 6.15 14.50 24.28
CA PHE A 108 4.91 13.81 24.00
C PHE A 108 4.71 12.67 25.00
N GLN A 109 3.97 12.98 26.06
CA GLN A 109 3.70 12.09 27.20
C GLN A 109 2.18 11.92 27.44
N GLN A 110 1.36 12.38 26.51
CA GLN A 110 -0.08 12.40 26.65
C GLN A 110 -0.68 11.00 26.46
N GLY A 111 -1.38 10.49 27.49
CA GLY A 111 -2.16 9.27 27.39
C GLY A 111 -3.43 9.45 26.56
N ALA A 112 -3.99 8.36 26.07
CA ALA A 112 -5.19 8.38 25.23
C ALA A 112 -6.08 7.15 25.40
N ASN A 113 -7.39 7.32 25.26
CA ASN A 113 -8.33 6.25 24.98
C ASN A 113 -8.67 6.27 23.49
N LEU A 114 -8.59 5.13 22.82
CA LEU A 114 -8.80 5.01 21.37
C LEU A 114 -9.73 3.86 21.02
N VAL A 115 -10.54 4.08 20.01
CA VAL A 115 -11.24 3.03 19.28
C VAL A 115 -10.81 3.08 17.82
N ILE A 116 -10.40 1.94 17.30
CA ILE A 116 -9.98 1.73 15.91
C ILE A 116 -11.05 0.90 15.20
N SER A 117 -11.43 1.31 13.99
CA SER A 117 -12.27 0.51 13.10
C SER A 117 -11.82 0.69 11.66
N GLY A 118 -11.75 -0.39 10.88
CA GLY A 118 -11.32 -0.37 9.49
C GLY A 118 -12.22 -1.22 8.60
N ASN A 119 -12.18 -0.94 7.30
CA ASN A 119 -12.84 -1.74 6.28
C ASN A 119 -11.90 -2.08 5.11
N VAL A 120 -10.61 -1.83 5.26
CA VAL A 120 -9.63 -2.34 4.30
C VAL A 120 -9.64 -3.86 4.38
N PRO A 121 -9.92 -4.57 3.28
CA PRO A 121 -9.94 -6.03 3.30
C PRO A 121 -8.61 -6.60 3.82
N LEU A 122 -8.69 -7.43 4.85
CA LEU A 122 -7.50 -8.03 5.48
C LEU A 122 -6.83 -9.01 4.52
N SER A 123 -5.52 -9.10 4.57
CA SER A 123 -4.71 -10.03 3.75
C SER A 123 -4.94 -9.90 2.23
N SER A 124 -5.41 -8.76 1.77
CA SER A 124 -5.67 -8.49 0.35
C SER A 124 -4.53 -7.75 -0.36
N GLY A 125 -3.49 -7.32 0.37
CA GLY A 125 -2.43 -6.47 -0.18
C GLY A 125 -2.85 -5.01 -0.41
N LEU A 126 -3.96 -4.54 0.21
CA LEU A 126 -4.48 -3.15 0.08
C LEU A 126 -4.03 -2.22 1.21
N SER A 127 -2.99 -2.60 1.95
CA SER A 127 -2.27 -1.79 2.97
C SER A 127 -3.11 -1.35 4.16
N SER A 128 -3.76 -2.31 4.82
CA SER A 128 -4.43 -2.05 6.10
C SER A 128 -3.45 -1.61 7.20
N SER A 129 -2.20 -2.12 7.20
CA SER A 129 -1.15 -1.71 8.13
C SER A 129 -0.80 -0.23 7.99
N ALA A 130 -0.49 0.22 6.78
CA ALA A 130 -0.15 1.61 6.50
C ALA A 130 -1.30 2.57 6.83
N ALA A 131 -2.56 2.19 6.53
CA ALA A 131 -3.74 2.96 6.91
C ALA A 131 -3.83 3.12 8.44
N LEU A 132 -3.57 2.06 9.20
CA LEU A 132 -3.55 2.11 10.66
C LEU A 132 -2.41 2.99 11.17
N GLU A 133 -1.20 2.80 10.68
CA GLU A 133 -0.01 3.57 11.08
C GLU A 133 -0.18 5.06 10.84
N VAL A 134 -0.67 5.42 9.65
CA VAL A 134 -0.88 6.82 9.26
C VAL A 134 -2.02 7.46 10.05
N ALA A 135 -3.12 6.72 10.30
CA ALA A 135 -4.22 7.19 11.14
C ALA A 135 -3.75 7.46 12.57
N VAL A 136 -2.98 6.54 13.18
CA VAL A 136 -2.42 6.71 14.53
C VAL A 136 -1.41 7.86 14.57
N GLY A 137 -0.53 7.98 13.57
CA GLY A 137 0.41 9.08 13.47
C GLY A 137 -0.28 10.46 13.39
N LYS A 138 -1.37 10.54 12.61
CA LYS A 138 -2.20 11.76 12.52
C LYS A 138 -2.94 12.03 13.82
N PHE A 139 -3.42 10.99 14.50
CA PHE A 139 -4.03 11.12 15.82
C PHE A 139 -3.02 11.68 16.84
N CYS A 140 -1.79 11.15 16.89
CA CYS A 140 -0.73 11.67 17.74
C CYS A 140 -0.39 13.14 17.44
N GLN A 141 -0.35 13.51 16.15
CA GLN A 141 -0.15 14.90 15.73
C GLN A 141 -1.20 15.83 16.36
N GLN A 142 -2.47 15.44 16.28
CA GLN A 142 -3.57 16.24 16.85
C GLN A 142 -3.56 16.23 18.38
N LEU A 143 -3.32 15.06 19.00
CA LEU A 143 -3.31 14.91 20.45
C LEU A 143 -2.24 15.75 21.13
N GLY A 144 -1.05 15.82 20.53
CA GLY A 144 0.12 16.53 21.09
C GLY A 144 0.40 17.89 20.45
N ASP A 145 -0.44 18.35 19.52
CA ASP A 145 -0.19 19.55 18.69
C ASP A 145 1.24 19.54 18.10
N LEU A 146 1.62 18.37 17.52
CA LEU A 146 2.99 18.16 17.06
C LEU A 146 3.21 18.77 15.67
N PRO A 147 4.38 19.40 15.40
CA PRO A 147 4.69 19.99 14.09
C PRO A 147 5.13 18.91 13.07
N LEU A 148 4.27 17.91 12.85
CA LEU A 148 4.48 16.84 11.89
C LEU A 148 3.80 17.18 10.56
N SER A 149 4.54 17.10 9.46
CA SER A 149 3.93 17.08 8.11
C SER A 149 3.27 15.71 7.84
N GLN A 150 2.44 15.63 6.80
CA GLN A 150 1.89 14.34 6.36
C GLN A 150 3.01 13.37 5.92
N THR A 151 4.07 13.89 5.31
CA THR A 151 5.26 13.10 4.96
C THR A 151 5.98 12.58 6.20
N ASP A 152 6.13 13.39 7.25
CA ASP A 152 6.70 12.93 8.53
C ASP A 152 5.88 11.80 9.15
N ILE A 153 4.55 11.91 9.10
CA ILE A 153 3.63 10.86 9.58
C ILE A 153 3.83 9.56 8.80
N ALA A 154 3.91 9.64 7.46
CA ALA A 154 4.15 8.48 6.62
C ALA A 154 5.48 7.81 6.93
N LEU A 155 6.57 8.57 7.02
CA LEU A 155 7.91 8.04 7.32
C LEU A 155 8.01 7.47 8.73
N ASN A 156 7.28 8.03 9.69
CA ASN A 156 7.17 7.46 11.03
C ASN A 156 6.44 6.10 11.03
N GLY A 157 5.37 5.96 10.24
CA GLY A 157 4.68 4.69 10.02
C GLY A 157 5.61 3.64 9.40
N GLN A 158 6.30 3.97 8.31
CA GLN A 158 7.29 3.08 7.71
C GLN A 158 8.39 2.67 8.72
N LYS A 159 8.90 3.59 9.52
CA LYS A 159 9.88 3.28 10.57
C LYS A 159 9.31 2.30 11.59
N ALA A 160 8.03 2.47 11.97
CA ALA A 160 7.35 1.57 12.89
C ALA A 160 7.22 0.16 12.30
N GLU A 161 6.81 0.05 11.04
CA GLU A 161 6.68 -1.23 10.35
C GLU A 161 8.04 -1.93 10.22
N ASN A 162 9.10 -1.22 9.82
CA ASN A 162 10.43 -1.79 9.59
C ASN A 162 11.14 -2.15 10.89
N GLN A 163 11.18 -1.25 11.88
CA GLN A 163 12.04 -1.38 13.06
C GLN A 163 11.33 -1.96 14.28
N PHE A 164 10.00 -1.77 14.40
CA PHE A 164 9.25 -2.29 15.53
C PHE A 164 8.46 -3.55 15.18
N VAL A 165 7.72 -3.56 14.06
CA VAL A 165 6.99 -4.76 13.62
C VAL A 165 7.96 -5.78 13.02
N GLY A 166 8.88 -5.36 12.15
CA GLY A 166 9.93 -6.17 11.55
C GLY A 166 9.67 -6.55 10.09
N ALA A 167 8.80 -5.82 9.39
CA ALA A 167 8.56 -5.99 7.95
C ALA A 167 9.35 -4.93 7.17
N ASN A 168 10.32 -5.34 6.34
CA ASN A 168 11.21 -4.42 5.62
C ASN A 168 10.55 -3.81 4.36
N CYS A 169 9.42 -3.13 4.52
CA CYS A 169 8.70 -2.48 3.42
C CYS A 169 9.41 -1.22 2.90
N GLY A 170 9.05 -0.78 1.68
CA GLY A 170 9.33 0.56 1.18
C GLY A 170 8.43 1.63 1.82
N ASN A 171 8.40 2.82 1.23
CA ASN A 171 7.66 3.96 1.78
C ASN A 171 6.36 4.28 1.03
N MET A 172 6.06 3.58 -0.06
CA MET A 172 4.91 3.84 -0.93
C MET A 172 3.59 3.84 -0.17
N ASP A 173 3.36 2.81 0.63
CA ASP A 173 2.07 2.54 1.27
C ASP A 173 1.66 3.63 2.24
N GLN A 174 2.59 4.02 3.11
CA GLN A 174 2.35 5.09 4.07
C GLN A 174 2.29 6.46 3.39
N LEU A 175 3.12 6.70 2.35
CA LEU A 175 3.10 7.98 1.62
C LEU A 175 1.77 8.19 0.91
N ILE A 176 1.24 7.18 0.21
CA ILE A 176 -0.05 7.36 -0.46
C ILE A 176 -1.21 7.42 0.52
N SER A 177 -1.18 6.68 1.62
CA SER A 177 -2.19 6.78 2.69
C SER A 177 -2.21 8.19 3.32
N ALA A 178 -1.04 8.82 3.43
CA ALA A 178 -0.92 10.17 3.98
C ALA A 178 -1.25 11.28 2.95
N LEU A 179 -0.70 11.18 1.73
CA LEU A 179 -0.65 12.26 0.74
C LEU A 179 -1.67 12.11 -0.39
N GLY A 180 -2.44 11.03 -0.44
CA GLY A 180 -3.42 10.76 -1.48
C GLY A 180 -4.33 11.95 -1.75
N GLN A 181 -4.74 12.13 -3.00
CA GLN A 181 -5.64 13.19 -3.42
C GLN A 181 -6.89 12.60 -4.08
N GLU A 182 -8.03 13.17 -3.76
CA GLU A 182 -9.29 12.73 -4.33
C GLU A 182 -9.25 12.82 -5.87
N ASN A 183 -9.74 11.78 -6.55
CA ASN A 183 -9.76 11.64 -8.01
C ASN A 183 -8.37 11.67 -8.69
N HIS A 184 -7.27 11.41 -7.95
CA HIS A 184 -5.92 11.39 -8.53
C HIS A 184 -5.18 10.10 -8.20
N LEU A 185 -4.40 9.63 -9.17
CA LEU A 185 -3.23 8.80 -8.93
C LEU A 185 -2.10 9.71 -8.47
N LEU A 186 -1.19 9.19 -7.67
CA LEU A 186 -0.06 9.97 -7.17
C LEU A 186 1.25 9.31 -7.61
N MET A 187 1.93 9.87 -8.62
CA MET A 187 3.31 9.45 -8.87
C MET A 187 4.18 9.94 -7.72
N ILE A 188 4.92 9.03 -7.11
CA ILE A 188 5.82 9.30 -6.00
C ILE A 188 7.24 8.92 -6.41
N ASP A 189 8.17 9.85 -6.27
CA ASP A 189 9.60 9.57 -6.26
C ASP A 189 9.98 9.12 -4.85
N CYS A 190 10.23 7.82 -4.65
CA CYS A 190 10.48 7.24 -3.33
C CYS A 190 11.82 7.68 -2.70
N ARG A 191 12.71 8.32 -3.48
CA ARG A 191 13.99 8.89 -2.99
C ARG A 191 13.83 10.33 -2.53
N SER A 192 13.30 11.21 -3.37
CA SER A 192 13.13 12.63 -3.06
C SER A 192 11.88 12.91 -2.25
N LEU A 193 10.93 11.99 -2.21
CA LEU A 193 9.59 12.11 -1.64
C LEU A 193 8.71 13.13 -2.35
N GLU A 194 9.13 13.59 -3.52
CA GLU A 194 8.32 14.46 -4.38
C GLU A 194 7.14 13.69 -4.97
N THR A 195 6.01 14.36 -5.07
CA THR A 195 4.77 13.77 -5.58
C THR A 195 4.22 14.55 -6.75
N THR A 196 3.69 13.84 -7.74
CA THR A 196 3.03 14.44 -8.91
C THR A 196 1.62 13.86 -9.02
N PRO A 197 0.58 14.65 -8.65
CA PRO A 197 -0.80 14.24 -8.84
C PRO A 197 -1.13 14.13 -10.33
N THR A 198 -1.79 13.03 -10.70
CA THR A 198 -2.24 12.78 -12.07
C THR A 198 -3.73 12.43 -12.02
N PRO A 199 -4.62 13.21 -12.62
CA PRO A 199 -6.06 12.93 -12.57
C PRO A 199 -6.41 11.55 -13.14
N VAL A 200 -7.30 10.83 -12.45
CA VAL A 200 -7.97 9.66 -13.02
C VAL A 200 -9.00 10.16 -14.02
N PRO A 201 -9.01 9.68 -15.28
CA PRO A 201 -10.06 10.06 -16.23
C PRO A 201 -11.46 9.75 -15.68
N GLN A 202 -12.41 10.66 -15.84
CA GLN A 202 -13.75 10.57 -15.22
C GLN A 202 -14.57 9.37 -15.67
N ASP A 203 -14.29 8.84 -16.85
CA ASP A 203 -14.95 7.68 -17.44
C ASP A 203 -14.29 6.35 -17.07
N VAL A 204 -13.24 6.37 -16.23
CA VAL A 204 -12.45 5.20 -15.83
C VAL A 204 -12.73 4.79 -14.40
N ALA A 205 -13.06 3.52 -14.22
CA ALA A 205 -13.16 2.87 -12.91
C ALA A 205 -11.84 2.22 -12.49
N VAL A 206 -11.56 2.28 -11.19
CA VAL A 206 -10.52 1.46 -10.54
C VAL A 206 -11.17 0.19 -10.01
N ILE A 207 -10.86 -0.94 -10.63
CA ILE A 207 -11.38 -2.25 -10.25
C ILE A 207 -10.29 -2.99 -9.48
N ILE A 208 -10.65 -3.58 -8.36
CA ILE A 208 -9.77 -4.46 -7.58
C ILE A 208 -10.44 -5.81 -7.44
N VAL A 209 -9.72 -6.89 -7.73
CA VAL A 209 -10.23 -8.25 -7.52
C VAL A 209 -9.25 -9.00 -6.63
N ASN A 210 -9.71 -9.38 -5.44
CA ASN A 210 -8.96 -10.25 -4.54
C ASN A 210 -9.12 -11.70 -4.98
N SER A 211 -7.99 -12.35 -5.24
CA SER A 211 -7.94 -13.76 -5.61
C SER A 211 -8.35 -14.71 -4.48
N ASN A 212 -8.29 -14.21 -3.24
CA ASN A 212 -8.47 -14.99 -2.00
C ASN A 212 -7.53 -16.21 -1.89
N VAL A 213 -6.42 -16.20 -2.63
CA VAL A 213 -5.33 -17.17 -2.44
C VAL A 213 -4.64 -16.92 -1.11
N PRO A 214 -4.46 -17.91 -0.24
CA PRO A 214 -3.75 -17.74 1.04
C PRO A 214 -2.29 -17.28 0.87
N HIS A 215 -1.84 -16.37 1.73
CA HIS A 215 -0.54 -15.65 1.62
C HIS A 215 0.48 -16.02 2.71
N ASP A 216 0.65 -17.24 3.08
CA ASP A 216 1.45 -17.62 4.26
C ASP A 216 2.97 -17.34 4.14
N LEU A 217 3.49 -17.08 2.93
CA LEU A 217 4.94 -16.97 2.65
C LEU A 217 5.42 -15.56 2.27
N VAL A 218 4.56 -14.55 2.26
CA VAL A 218 4.85 -13.23 1.66
C VAL A 218 6.08 -12.54 2.29
N THR A 219 6.20 -12.50 3.61
CA THR A 219 7.25 -11.71 4.28
C THR A 219 8.66 -12.23 3.99
N GLY A 220 8.86 -13.54 3.96
CA GLY A 220 10.18 -14.15 3.66
C GLY A 220 10.59 -13.92 2.22
N GLU A 221 9.68 -14.15 1.27
CA GLU A 221 9.94 -13.96 -0.15
C GLU A 221 10.15 -12.48 -0.52
N TYR A 222 9.41 -11.57 0.11
CA TYR A 222 9.60 -10.13 -0.06
C TYR A 222 11.03 -9.68 0.31
N ASN A 223 11.52 -10.10 1.48
CA ASN A 223 12.89 -9.80 1.92
C ASN A 223 13.95 -10.42 0.98
N THR A 224 13.68 -11.62 0.46
CA THR A 224 14.57 -12.27 -0.54
C THR A 224 14.64 -11.44 -1.83
N ARG A 225 13.51 -10.95 -2.34
CA ARG A 225 13.48 -10.08 -3.54
C ARG A 225 14.28 -8.79 -3.33
N ARG A 226 14.10 -8.17 -2.16
CA ARG A 226 14.87 -6.97 -1.79
C ARG A 226 16.38 -7.24 -1.79
N GLN A 227 16.82 -8.33 -1.15
CA GLN A 227 18.24 -8.70 -1.13
C GLN A 227 18.81 -8.92 -2.55
N GLN A 228 18.05 -9.60 -3.43
CA GLN A 228 18.46 -9.82 -4.82
C GLN A 228 18.60 -8.51 -5.60
N CYS A 229 17.75 -7.51 -5.34
CA CYS A 229 17.89 -6.17 -5.91
C CYS A 229 19.15 -5.44 -5.39
N GLU A 230 19.42 -5.54 -4.08
CA GLU A 230 20.62 -4.95 -3.46
C GLU A 230 21.90 -5.57 -4.02
N ASP A 231 21.91 -6.88 -4.28
CA ASP A 231 23.05 -7.56 -4.91
C ASP A 231 23.26 -7.09 -6.36
N ALA A 232 22.20 -6.87 -7.11
CA ALA A 232 22.28 -6.28 -8.44
C ALA A 232 22.80 -4.83 -8.39
N ALA A 233 22.34 -4.01 -7.45
CA ALA A 233 22.82 -2.64 -7.28
C ALA A 233 24.33 -2.61 -6.97
N LYS A 234 24.83 -3.51 -6.13
CA LYS A 234 26.27 -3.69 -5.85
C LYS A 234 27.05 -4.03 -7.12
N PHE A 235 26.54 -4.92 -7.98
CA PHE A 235 27.18 -5.25 -9.25
C PHE A 235 27.35 -4.03 -10.15
N PHE A 236 26.34 -3.14 -10.20
CA PHE A 236 26.43 -1.89 -10.95
C PHE A 236 27.26 -0.80 -10.26
N GLY A 237 27.63 -0.99 -8.99
CA GLY A 237 28.37 0.00 -8.20
C GLY A 237 27.52 1.22 -7.82
N VAL A 238 26.21 1.05 -7.69
CA VAL A 238 25.26 2.10 -7.35
C VAL A 238 24.60 1.84 -6.00
N LYS A 239 24.00 2.91 -5.42
CA LYS A 239 23.30 2.81 -4.14
C LYS A 239 21.99 2.03 -4.27
N ALA A 240 21.26 2.24 -5.37
CA ALA A 240 19.97 1.60 -5.64
C ALA A 240 19.77 1.41 -7.16
N LEU A 241 18.92 0.47 -7.56
CA LEU A 241 18.66 0.19 -8.99
C LEU A 241 17.99 1.36 -9.73
N ARG A 242 17.42 2.34 -9.02
CA ARG A 242 17.01 3.64 -9.59
C ARG A 242 18.12 4.34 -10.38
N ASP A 243 19.38 4.14 -10.00
CA ASP A 243 20.54 4.80 -10.60
C ASP A 243 21.03 4.11 -11.88
N VAL A 244 20.40 3.00 -12.25
CA VAL A 244 20.73 2.24 -13.46
C VAL A 244 19.71 2.55 -14.55
N SER A 245 20.14 3.15 -15.66
CA SER A 245 19.26 3.34 -16.81
C SER A 245 19.02 2.01 -17.56
N VAL A 246 17.92 1.94 -18.32
CA VAL A 246 17.61 0.78 -19.18
C VAL A 246 18.77 0.46 -20.13
N GLU A 247 19.45 1.48 -20.69
CA GLU A 247 20.58 1.32 -21.58
C GLU A 247 21.80 0.72 -20.85
N GLN A 248 22.14 1.24 -19.67
CA GLN A 248 23.23 0.71 -18.83
C GLN A 248 22.96 -0.73 -18.43
N PHE A 249 21.73 -1.06 -18.04
CA PHE A 249 21.35 -2.42 -17.71
C PHE A 249 21.55 -3.36 -18.91
N ARG A 250 20.98 -3.02 -20.08
CA ARG A 250 21.09 -3.85 -21.29
C ARG A 250 22.55 -4.12 -21.72
N LYS A 251 23.44 -3.15 -21.55
CA LYS A 251 24.88 -3.32 -21.87
C LYS A 251 25.58 -4.35 -20.99
N ARG A 252 25.13 -4.53 -19.75
CA ARG A 252 25.79 -5.39 -18.76
C ARG A 252 24.93 -6.56 -18.28
N GLU A 253 23.75 -6.73 -18.87
CA GLU A 253 22.80 -7.77 -18.47
C GLU A 253 23.40 -9.19 -18.61
N ALA A 254 24.11 -9.48 -19.71
CA ALA A 254 24.74 -10.77 -19.90
C ALA A 254 25.82 -11.06 -18.87
N GLU A 255 26.60 -10.04 -18.46
CA GLU A 255 27.60 -10.13 -17.42
C GLU A 255 26.98 -10.42 -16.05
N LEU A 256 25.93 -9.68 -15.67
CA LEU A 256 25.20 -9.92 -14.44
C LEU A 256 24.51 -11.29 -14.43
N THR A 257 23.92 -11.71 -15.57
CA THR A 257 23.29 -13.03 -15.71
C THR A 257 24.27 -14.16 -15.49
N ALA A 258 25.51 -14.03 -15.98
CA ALA A 258 26.55 -15.01 -15.76
C ALA A 258 26.98 -15.13 -14.29
N LEU A 259 26.92 -14.02 -13.54
CA LEU A 259 27.29 -13.98 -12.12
C LEU A 259 26.12 -14.41 -11.22
N SER A 260 24.91 -13.90 -11.48
CA SER A 260 23.70 -14.17 -10.71
C SER A 260 22.45 -14.02 -11.59
N PRO A 261 21.94 -15.13 -12.14
CA PRO A 261 20.75 -15.10 -13.00
C PRO A 261 19.53 -14.48 -12.30
N LEU A 262 19.37 -14.73 -11.00
CA LEU A 262 18.25 -14.17 -10.22
C LEU A 262 18.39 -12.66 -10.05
N ALA A 263 19.58 -12.17 -9.67
CA ALA A 263 19.79 -10.72 -9.54
C ALA A 263 19.59 -10.00 -10.89
N ALA A 264 19.97 -10.62 -12.00
CA ALA A 264 19.74 -10.07 -13.35
C ALA A 264 18.24 -9.95 -13.67
N LYS A 265 17.44 -10.98 -13.37
CA LYS A 265 15.98 -10.93 -13.53
C LYS A 265 15.36 -9.81 -12.68
N ARG A 266 15.71 -9.72 -11.39
CA ARG A 266 15.16 -8.68 -10.49
C ARG A 266 15.54 -7.28 -10.96
N ALA A 267 16.79 -7.09 -11.36
CA ALA A 267 17.25 -5.81 -11.92
C ALA A 267 16.52 -5.44 -13.21
N ARG A 268 16.26 -6.41 -14.11
CA ARG A 268 15.49 -6.17 -15.33
C ARG A 268 14.09 -5.63 -14.98
N HIS A 269 13.40 -6.28 -14.06
CA HIS A 269 12.09 -5.80 -13.60
C HIS A 269 12.18 -4.36 -13.07
N VAL A 270 13.03 -4.11 -12.06
CA VAL A 270 13.08 -2.81 -11.38
C VAL A 270 13.47 -1.68 -12.32
N VAL A 271 14.49 -1.88 -13.15
CA VAL A 271 14.97 -0.86 -14.09
C VAL A 271 13.93 -0.52 -15.14
N THR A 272 13.26 -1.55 -15.72
CA THR A 272 12.23 -1.33 -16.72
C THR A 272 10.92 -0.84 -16.09
N GLU A 273 10.58 -1.26 -14.87
CA GLU A 273 9.39 -0.80 -14.15
C GLU A 273 9.47 0.69 -13.82
N ASN A 274 10.63 1.18 -13.40
CA ASN A 274 10.85 2.62 -13.20
C ASN A 274 10.54 3.43 -14.47
N GLN A 275 10.97 2.93 -15.64
CA GLN A 275 10.66 3.60 -16.90
C GLN A 275 9.16 3.52 -17.24
N ARG A 276 8.53 2.34 -17.00
CA ARG A 276 7.07 2.19 -17.22
C ARG A 276 6.24 3.15 -16.38
N VAL A 277 6.65 3.45 -15.14
CA VAL A 277 5.96 4.47 -14.31
C VAL A 277 6.01 5.84 -14.97
N LEU A 278 7.18 6.27 -15.44
CA LEU A 278 7.32 7.57 -16.10
C LEU A 278 6.50 7.64 -17.40
N ASP A 279 6.54 6.57 -18.19
CA ASP A 279 5.76 6.47 -19.42
C ASP A 279 4.24 6.45 -19.13
N ALA A 280 3.80 5.85 -18.03
CA ALA A 280 2.42 5.83 -17.60
C ALA A 280 1.90 7.23 -17.19
N VAL A 281 2.73 8.03 -16.53
CA VAL A 281 2.39 9.44 -16.24
C VAL A 281 2.16 10.21 -17.55
N GLU A 282 3.01 10.02 -18.55
CA GLU A 282 2.86 10.68 -19.85
C GLU A 282 1.64 10.17 -20.62
N ALA A 283 1.33 8.87 -20.55
CA ALA A 283 0.13 8.30 -21.16
C ALA A 283 -1.14 8.91 -20.54
N LEU A 284 -1.21 8.99 -19.21
CA LEU A 284 -2.34 9.61 -18.50
C LEU A 284 -2.49 11.12 -18.83
N ARG A 285 -1.40 11.88 -18.87
CA ARG A 285 -1.44 13.28 -19.25
C ARG A 285 -2.01 13.50 -20.66
N LYS A 286 -1.83 12.53 -21.55
CA LYS A 286 -2.36 12.54 -22.92
C LYS A 286 -3.73 11.87 -23.04
N ASN A 287 -4.30 11.40 -21.92
CA ASN A 287 -5.51 10.57 -21.88
C ASN A 287 -5.42 9.32 -22.80
N ASP A 288 -4.22 8.75 -22.91
CA ASP A 288 -3.94 7.56 -23.73
C ASP A 288 -4.09 6.28 -22.88
N LEU A 289 -5.33 5.86 -22.68
CA LEU A 289 -5.67 4.64 -21.95
C LEU A 289 -5.18 3.37 -22.63
N THR A 290 -5.01 3.39 -23.96
CA THR A 290 -4.45 2.25 -24.69
C THR A 290 -3.00 2.03 -24.29
N ARG A 291 -2.17 3.10 -24.31
CA ARG A 291 -0.77 2.99 -23.90
C ARG A 291 -0.63 2.66 -22.41
N LEU A 292 -1.46 3.25 -21.56
CA LEU A 292 -1.48 2.90 -20.14
C LEU A 292 -1.78 1.40 -19.93
N GLY A 293 -2.77 0.87 -20.64
CA GLY A 293 -3.13 -0.55 -20.58
C GLY A 293 -2.00 -1.47 -21.04
N GLU A 294 -1.28 -1.10 -22.12
CA GLU A 294 -0.09 -1.82 -22.58
C GLU A 294 1.00 -1.83 -21.49
N LEU A 295 1.29 -0.68 -20.88
CA LEU A 295 2.28 -0.56 -19.80
C LEU A 295 1.90 -1.40 -18.57
N MET A 296 0.62 -1.46 -18.20
CA MET A 296 0.13 -2.33 -17.14
C MET A 296 0.34 -3.82 -17.50
N GLY A 297 0.07 -4.22 -18.74
CA GLY A 297 0.33 -5.59 -19.23
C GLY A 297 1.82 -5.93 -19.20
N GLU A 298 2.68 -5.05 -19.73
CA GLU A 298 4.15 -5.21 -19.71
C GLU A 298 4.67 -5.33 -18.26
N SER A 299 4.09 -4.57 -17.32
CA SER A 299 4.40 -4.65 -15.89
C SER A 299 4.00 -6.00 -15.32
N HIS A 300 2.80 -6.50 -15.64
CA HIS A 300 2.34 -7.82 -15.20
C HIS A 300 3.24 -8.94 -15.70
N ASP A 301 3.58 -8.94 -17.00
CA ASP A 301 4.51 -9.92 -17.58
C ASP A 301 5.87 -9.90 -16.88
N SER A 302 6.41 -8.72 -16.62
CA SER A 302 7.68 -8.58 -15.89
C SER A 302 7.61 -9.05 -14.44
N MET A 303 6.47 -8.85 -13.75
CA MET A 303 6.23 -9.41 -12.41
C MET A 303 6.16 -10.94 -12.42
N ARG A 304 5.56 -11.53 -13.47
CA ARG A 304 5.49 -12.99 -13.65
C ARG A 304 6.85 -13.58 -14.03
N ASP A 305 7.52 -13.05 -15.03
CA ASP A 305 8.65 -13.70 -15.70
C ASP A 305 10.02 -13.29 -15.15
N ASP A 306 10.15 -12.02 -14.71
CA ASP A 306 11.39 -11.46 -14.18
C ASP A 306 11.39 -11.42 -12.65
N PHE A 307 10.31 -10.92 -12.03
CA PHE A 307 10.27 -10.80 -10.57
C PHE A 307 9.76 -12.07 -9.88
N GLU A 308 8.99 -12.89 -10.60
CA GLU A 308 8.47 -14.20 -10.17
C GLU A 308 7.68 -14.09 -8.86
N ILE A 309 6.71 -13.17 -8.84
CA ILE A 309 5.86 -12.88 -7.68
C ILE A 309 4.36 -13.08 -7.95
N THR A 310 3.97 -13.47 -9.17
CA THR A 310 2.60 -13.84 -9.46
C THR A 310 2.34 -15.32 -9.12
N VAL A 311 1.08 -15.68 -9.12
CA VAL A 311 0.61 -17.06 -9.00
C VAL A 311 -0.40 -17.34 -10.12
N PRO A 312 -0.61 -18.61 -10.55
CA PRO A 312 -1.50 -18.92 -11.67
C PRO A 312 -2.92 -18.36 -11.53
N GLN A 313 -3.44 -18.23 -10.30
CA GLN A 313 -4.75 -17.66 -10.04
C GLN A 313 -4.80 -16.16 -10.32
N ILE A 314 -3.72 -15.44 -10.01
CA ILE A 314 -3.58 -14.02 -10.33
C ILE A 314 -3.45 -13.81 -11.83
N ASP A 315 -2.61 -14.61 -12.50
CA ASP A 315 -2.42 -14.51 -13.95
C ASP A 315 -3.75 -14.76 -14.67
N TYR A 316 -4.53 -15.75 -14.22
CA TYR A 316 -5.85 -16.03 -14.76
C TYR A 316 -6.87 -14.91 -14.55
N LEU A 317 -6.87 -14.25 -13.39
CA LEU A 317 -7.71 -13.06 -13.15
C LEU A 317 -7.36 -11.90 -14.11
N VAL A 318 -6.07 -11.66 -14.34
CA VAL A 318 -5.60 -10.64 -15.27
C VAL A 318 -6.04 -10.97 -16.70
N GLU A 319 -5.88 -12.23 -17.13
CA GLU A 319 -6.31 -12.70 -18.44
C GLU A 319 -7.83 -12.48 -18.64
N LEU A 320 -8.66 -12.91 -17.69
CA LEU A 320 -10.11 -12.72 -17.75
C LEU A 320 -10.51 -11.25 -17.85
N ALA A 321 -9.90 -10.40 -17.01
CA ALA A 321 -10.16 -8.97 -17.05
C ALA A 321 -9.76 -8.34 -18.39
N GLN A 322 -8.58 -8.68 -18.89
CA GLN A 322 -8.03 -8.14 -20.14
C GLN A 322 -8.83 -8.54 -21.38
N LEU A 323 -9.45 -9.74 -21.39
CA LEU A 323 -10.35 -10.18 -22.48
C LEU A 323 -11.52 -9.21 -22.70
N VAL A 324 -12.05 -8.60 -21.63
CA VAL A 324 -13.16 -7.65 -21.69
C VAL A 324 -12.65 -6.23 -21.90
N ILE A 325 -11.59 -5.84 -21.19
CA ILE A 325 -11.06 -4.47 -21.22
C ILE A 325 -10.49 -4.16 -22.61
N GLY A 326 -9.74 -5.08 -23.19
CA GLY A 326 -9.12 -4.91 -24.51
C GLY A 326 -8.11 -3.75 -24.48
N LYS A 327 -8.23 -2.82 -25.43
CA LYS A 327 -7.36 -1.64 -25.56
C LYS A 327 -7.86 -0.41 -24.80
N SER A 328 -8.97 -0.50 -24.08
CA SER A 328 -9.55 0.66 -23.40
C SER A 328 -9.09 0.84 -21.94
N GLY A 329 -8.03 0.14 -21.58
CA GLY A 329 -7.45 0.13 -20.25
C GLY A 329 -6.52 -1.07 -20.07
N GLY A 330 -6.26 -1.47 -18.81
CA GLY A 330 -5.38 -2.60 -18.53
C GLY A 330 -5.65 -3.24 -17.19
N ALA A 331 -5.04 -4.41 -16.98
CA ALA A 331 -5.09 -5.14 -15.72
C ALA A 331 -3.72 -5.72 -15.38
N ARG A 332 -3.41 -5.80 -14.07
CA ARG A 332 -2.16 -6.37 -13.56
C ARG A 332 -2.30 -6.80 -12.09
N MET A 333 -1.39 -7.64 -11.63
CA MET A 333 -1.22 -7.89 -10.20
C MET A 333 -0.87 -6.59 -9.47
N THR A 334 -1.27 -6.45 -8.21
CA THR A 334 -0.90 -5.32 -7.35
C THR A 334 -0.53 -5.79 -5.94
N GLY A 335 0.39 -5.07 -5.28
CA GLY A 335 0.88 -5.39 -3.94
C GLY A 335 2.09 -6.32 -3.93
N GLY A 336 2.36 -6.94 -2.78
CA GLY A 336 3.57 -7.74 -2.54
C GLY A 336 3.69 -9.04 -3.36
N GLY A 337 2.64 -9.47 -4.02
CA GLY A 337 2.63 -10.71 -4.82
C GLY A 337 2.27 -11.97 -4.03
N PHE A 338 2.54 -13.13 -4.64
CA PHE A 338 2.27 -14.48 -4.12
C PHE A 338 0.78 -14.75 -3.79
N GLY A 339 -0.12 -14.08 -4.49
CA GLY A 339 -1.56 -14.04 -4.30
C GLY A 339 -2.06 -12.59 -4.24
N GLY A 340 -3.07 -12.30 -3.40
CA GLY A 340 -3.64 -10.97 -3.21
C GLY A 340 -4.53 -10.53 -4.35
N CYS A 341 -4.32 -9.31 -4.82
CA CYS A 341 -5.24 -8.67 -5.75
C CYS A 341 -4.63 -8.43 -7.13
N ILE A 342 -5.53 -8.33 -8.09
CA ILE A 342 -5.29 -7.58 -9.33
C ILE A 342 -5.89 -6.19 -9.21
N VAL A 343 -5.34 -5.24 -9.96
CA VAL A 343 -5.94 -3.93 -10.23
C VAL A 343 -6.20 -3.83 -11.73
N ALA A 344 -7.35 -3.28 -12.09
CA ALA A 344 -7.66 -2.94 -13.47
C ALA A 344 -8.21 -1.51 -13.56
N LEU A 345 -7.82 -0.83 -14.62
CA LEU A 345 -8.39 0.43 -15.06
C LEU A 345 -9.23 0.16 -16.31
N ALA A 346 -10.50 0.48 -16.26
CA ALA A 346 -11.42 0.22 -17.36
C ALA A 346 -12.53 1.28 -17.41
N PRO A 347 -13.11 1.55 -18.60
CA PRO A 347 -14.31 2.37 -18.70
C PRO A 347 -15.43 1.85 -17.80
N HIS A 348 -16.22 2.77 -17.23
CA HIS A 348 -17.31 2.41 -16.31
C HIS A 348 -18.32 1.44 -16.93
N ASP A 349 -18.58 1.55 -18.23
CA ASP A 349 -19.52 0.67 -18.95
C ASP A 349 -19.02 -0.77 -19.11
N LYS A 350 -17.73 -1.03 -18.86
CA LYS A 350 -17.14 -2.39 -18.89
C LYS A 350 -17.09 -3.08 -17.52
N VAL A 351 -17.32 -2.36 -16.43
CA VAL A 351 -17.20 -2.89 -15.05
C VAL A 351 -18.03 -4.15 -14.83
N ASP A 352 -19.31 -4.12 -15.24
CA ASP A 352 -20.22 -5.26 -15.05
C ASP A 352 -19.82 -6.46 -15.93
N ALA A 353 -19.30 -6.21 -17.13
CA ALA A 353 -18.81 -7.28 -18.01
C ALA A 353 -17.53 -7.92 -17.46
N VAL A 354 -16.60 -7.13 -16.90
CA VAL A 354 -15.41 -7.65 -16.19
C VAL A 354 -15.82 -8.46 -14.98
N ARG A 355 -16.74 -7.96 -14.15
CA ARG A 355 -17.27 -8.70 -13.00
C ARG A 355 -17.89 -10.03 -13.42
N LYS A 356 -18.70 -10.01 -14.47
CA LYS A 356 -19.39 -11.19 -14.95
C LYS A 356 -18.43 -12.27 -15.47
N ILE A 357 -17.45 -11.92 -16.31
CA ILE A 357 -16.52 -12.92 -16.85
C ILE A 357 -15.68 -13.57 -15.74
N ILE A 358 -15.27 -12.79 -14.74
CA ILE A 358 -14.53 -13.30 -13.58
C ILE A 358 -15.40 -14.24 -12.74
N ALA A 359 -16.60 -13.81 -12.35
CA ALA A 359 -17.53 -14.63 -11.57
C ALA A 359 -17.95 -15.92 -12.26
N ASP A 360 -18.10 -15.89 -13.60
CA ASP A 360 -18.50 -17.07 -14.38
C ASP A 360 -17.39 -18.11 -14.53
N ASN A 361 -16.11 -17.73 -14.38
CA ASN A 361 -14.98 -18.58 -14.73
C ASN A 361 -13.98 -18.84 -13.61
N TYR A 362 -13.70 -17.85 -12.74
CA TYR A 362 -12.59 -17.94 -11.79
C TYR A 362 -12.78 -19.07 -10.78
N GLU A 363 -13.91 -19.09 -10.05
CA GLU A 363 -14.21 -20.13 -9.07
C GLU A 363 -14.27 -21.53 -9.68
N LYS A 364 -14.83 -21.65 -10.88
CA LYS A 364 -14.91 -22.95 -11.60
C LYS A 364 -13.53 -23.51 -11.94
N THR A 365 -12.57 -22.64 -12.24
CA THR A 365 -11.21 -23.05 -12.65
C THR A 365 -10.29 -23.25 -11.46
N THR A 366 -10.41 -22.41 -10.44
CA THR A 366 -9.47 -22.37 -9.32
C THR A 366 -9.98 -23.07 -8.05
N GLY A 367 -11.29 -23.26 -7.94
CA GLY A 367 -11.95 -23.71 -6.70
C GLY A 367 -12.01 -22.64 -5.61
N ILE A 368 -11.57 -21.40 -5.89
CA ILE A 368 -11.53 -20.28 -4.96
C ILE A 368 -12.49 -19.23 -5.47
N LYS A 369 -13.34 -18.71 -4.58
CA LYS A 369 -14.21 -17.58 -4.92
C LYS A 369 -13.47 -16.26 -4.76
N GLU A 370 -13.50 -15.43 -5.76
CA GLU A 370 -12.93 -14.08 -5.73
C GLU A 370 -13.77 -13.09 -4.91
N THR A 371 -13.18 -11.94 -4.59
CA THR A 371 -13.91 -10.79 -4.08
C THR A 371 -13.65 -9.57 -4.96
N PHE A 372 -14.71 -8.95 -5.47
CA PHE A 372 -14.65 -7.88 -6.45
C PHE A 372 -15.03 -6.53 -5.82
N TYR A 373 -14.17 -5.53 -6.01
CA TYR A 373 -14.38 -4.16 -5.54
C TYR A 373 -14.30 -3.17 -6.69
N VAL A 374 -15.15 -2.14 -6.66
CA VAL A 374 -14.99 -0.93 -7.47
C VAL A 374 -14.62 0.20 -6.54
N CYS A 375 -13.47 0.80 -6.78
CA CYS A 375 -12.91 1.82 -5.91
C CYS A 375 -12.91 3.19 -6.59
N THR A 376 -12.83 4.21 -5.77
CA THR A 376 -12.56 5.59 -6.18
C THR A 376 -11.25 6.05 -5.55
N ALA A 377 -10.50 6.87 -6.29
CA ALA A 377 -9.32 7.53 -5.73
C ALA A 377 -9.75 8.52 -4.66
N SER A 378 -9.25 8.34 -3.44
CA SER A 378 -9.67 9.04 -2.24
C SER A 378 -8.64 10.03 -1.74
N GLN A 379 -9.10 10.98 -0.92
CA GLN A 379 -8.23 11.87 -0.15
C GLN A 379 -7.43 11.07 0.88
N GLY A 380 -6.17 11.42 1.08
CA GLY A 380 -5.28 10.87 2.11
C GLY A 380 -5.77 11.15 3.54
N VAL A 381 -4.88 10.96 4.50
CA VAL A 381 -5.21 11.11 5.92
C VAL A 381 -5.82 12.48 6.24
N ARG A 382 -6.90 12.48 7.03
CA ARG A 382 -7.61 13.70 7.43
C ARG A 382 -8.23 13.58 8.80
N VAL A 383 -8.43 14.72 9.45
CA VAL A 383 -9.29 14.85 10.64
C VAL A 383 -10.73 14.97 10.18
N ILE A 384 -11.66 14.39 10.94
CA ILE A 384 -13.10 14.31 10.64
C ILE A 384 -13.83 15.30 11.54
#